data_545d4934c4bbed34cde9e87dfd3628dc
#
_entry.id   545d4934c4bbed34cde9e87dfd3628dc
#
_cell.length_a   1.000
_cell.length_b   1.000
_cell.length_c   1.000
_cell.angle_alpha   90.00
_cell.angle_beta   90.00
_cell.angle_gamma   90.00
#
_symmetry.space_group_name_H-M   'P 1'
#
loop_
_entity.id
_entity.type
_entity.pdbx_description
1 polymer ?
#
loop_
_entity_poly.entity_id
_entity_poly.type
_entity_poly.pdbx_seq_one_letter_code
_entity_poly.pdbx_strand_id
1 'polypeptide(L)' 'MLIKVRVTTDARAEKVVKKSDDLYVVSVKEKAERNMANRRVIEIIKEKNPGKRVKLIKGHHSPAKIVEVG' A
#
# COMPACT_ATOMS: atom_id res chain seq x y z
N MET A 1 3.43 12.06 7.49
CA MET A 1 2.03 12.04 7.01
C MET A 1 1.52 10.62 7.02
N LEU A 2 0.35 10.40 7.57
CA LEU A 2 -0.28 9.07 7.57
C LEU A 2 -1.23 8.94 6.39
N ILE A 3 -1.10 7.84 5.67
CA ILE A 3 -1.92 7.54 4.50
C ILE A 3 -2.66 6.23 4.77
N LYS A 4 -3.97 6.24 4.52
CA LYS A 4 -4.78 5.03 4.54
C LYS A 4 -4.66 4.35 3.18
N VAL A 5 -4.42 3.05 3.19
CA VAL A 5 -4.33 2.25 1.97
C VAL A 5 -5.26 1.05 2.09
N ARG A 6 -6.21 0.95 1.18
CA ARG A 6 -7.07 -0.22 1.08
C ARG A 6 -6.49 -1.12 0.00
N VAL A 7 -6.24 -2.37 0.35
CA VAL A 7 -5.49 -3.29 -0.51
C VAL A 7 -6.33 -4.51 -0.85
N THR A 8 -6.36 -4.84 -2.13
CA THR A 8 -6.86 -6.11 -2.64
C THR A 8 -5.65 -6.93 -3.08
N THR A 9 -5.50 -8.13 -2.54
CA THR A 9 -4.41 -9.04 -2.89
C THR A 9 -4.86 -10.07 -3.92
N ASP A 10 -3.90 -10.76 -4.52
CA ASP A 10 -4.17 -11.82 -5.50
C ASP A 10 -5.05 -11.33 -6.65
N ALA A 11 -4.83 -10.10 -7.08
CA ALA A 11 -5.58 -9.48 -8.16
C ALA A 11 -4.98 -9.88 -9.51
N ARG A 12 -5.80 -9.84 -10.56
CA ARG A 12 -5.33 -10.15 -11.93
C ARG A 12 -4.39 -9.09 -12.47
N ALA A 13 -4.61 -7.83 -12.05
CA ALA A 13 -3.80 -6.71 -12.49
C ALA A 13 -3.55 -5.78 -11.34
N GLU A 14 -2.38 -5.14 -11.36
CA GLU A 14 -2.05 -4.12 -10.37
C GLU A 14 -2.77 -2.82 -10.73
N LYS A 15 -3.38 -2.19 -9.75
CA LYS A 15 -4.09 -0.93 -9.94
C LYS A 15 -3.88 -0.04 -8.73
N VAL A 16 -3.62 1.23 -8.97
CA VAL A 16 -3.41 2.23 -7.92
C VAL A 16 -4.33 3.40 -8.18
N VAL A 17 -5.20 3.70 -7.24
CA VAL A 17 -6.12 4.83 -7.32
C VAL A 17 -5.91 5.72 -6.10
N LYS A 18 -5.50 6.96 -6.32
CA LYS A 18 -5.39 7.97 -5.28
C LYS A 18 -6.75 8.64 -5.13
N LYS A 19 -7.45 8.34 -4.05
CA LYS A 19 -8.77 8.94 -3.76
C LYS A 19 -8.65 10.34 -3.18
N SER A 20 -7.65 10.56 -2.35
CA SER A 20 -7.35 11.84 -1.74
C SER A 20 -5.87 11.82 -1.33
N ASP A 21 -5.37 12.92 -0.75
CA ASP A 21 -3.98 13.00 -0.33
C ASP A 21 -3.61 11.95 0.72
N ASP A 22 -4.59 11.46 1.48
CA ASP A 22 -4.37 10.51 2.57
C ASP A 22 -5.11 9.17 2.38
N LEU A 23 -5.65 8.91 1.19
CA LEU A 23 -6.36 7.66 0.91
C LEU A 23 -6.03 7.12 -0.47
N TYR A 24 -5.47 5.92 -0.50
CA TYR A 24 -5.20 5.17 -1.72
C TYR A 24 -5.99 3.88 -1.72
N VAL A 25 -6.42 3.46 -2.90
CA VAL A 25 -6.99 2.12 -3.12
C VAL A 25 -6.08 1.40 -4.08
N VAL A 26 -5.54 0.26 -3.65
CA VAL A 26 -4.50 -0.45 -4.38
C VAL A 26 -4.90 -1.91 -4.57
N SER A 27 -4.74 -2.42 -5.77
CA SER A 27 -4.81 -3.85 -6.06
C SER A 27 -3.42 -4.34 -6.43
N VAL A 28 -2.99 -5.45 -5.85
CA VAL A 28 -1.68 -6.04 -6.14
C VAL A 28 -1.87 -7.50 -6.59
N LYS A 29 -0.98 -7.95 -7.46
CA LYS A 29 -1.00 -9.34 -7.94
C LYS A 29 -0.51 -10.31 -6.87
N GLU A 30 0.35 -9.85 -5.98
CA GLU A 30 0.93 -10.64 -4.91
C GLU A 30 -0.15 -11.13 -3.95
N LYS A 31 0.09 -12.31 -3.39
CA LYS A 31 -0.77 -12.89 -2.36
C LYS A 31 -0.42 -12.29 -1.01
N ALA A 32 -1.38 -12.37 -0.07
CA ALA A 32 -1.15 -11.94 1.31
C ALA A 32 -0.33 -12.96 2.10
N GLU A 33 0.74 -13.47 1.51
CA GLU A 33 1.61 -14.48 2.11
C GLU A 33 3.02 -13.94 2.22
N ARG A 34 3.72 -14.28 3.31
CA ARG A 34 5.13 -13.93 3.52
C ARG A 34 5.44 -12.45 3.31
N ASN A 35 4.50 -11.58 3.65
CA ASN A 35 4.61 -10.13 3.44
C ASN A 35 4.78 -9.69 1.98
N MET A 36 4.48 -10.55 1.02
CA MET A 36 4.68 -10.23 -0.39
C MET A 36 3.82 -9.03 -0.82
N ALA A 37 2.53 -9.05 -0.47
CA ALA A 37 1.63 -7.95 -0.79
C ALA A 37 2.04 -6.67 -0.05
N ASN A 38 2.42 -6.78 1.21
CA ASN A 38 2.87 -5.62 2.01
C ASN A 38 4.09 -4.96 1.39
N ARG A 39 5.06 -5.74 0.94
CA ARG A 39 6.26 -5.21 0.27
C ARG A 39 5.88 -4.46 -1.00
N ARG A 40 4.98 -5.03 -1.79
CA ARG A 40 4.55 -4.39 -3.03
C ARG A 40 3.82 -3.09 -2.76
N VAL A 41 2.94 -3.07 -1.76
CA VAL A 41 2.24 -1.84 -1.35
C VAL A 41 3.23 -0.75 -0.96
N ILE A 42 4.24 -1.08 -0.16
CA ILE A 42 5.27 -0.13 0.24
C ILE A 42 6.01 0.42 -0.98
N GLU A 43 6.40 -0.44 -1.92
CA GLU A 43 7.07 -0.02 -3.16
C GLU A 43 6.19 0.94 -3.96
N ILE A 44 4.91 0.65 -4.09
CA ILE A 44 3.96 1.51 -4.82
C ILE A 44 3.87 2.88 -4.17
N ILE A 45 3.74 2.93 -2.85
CA ILE A 45 3.65 4.21 -2.14
C ILE A 45 4.97 4.99 -2.26
N LYS A 46 6.10 4.31 -2.24
CA LYS A 46 7.40 4.95 -2.48
C LYS A 46 7.49 5.58 -3.87
N GLU A 47 6.99 4.88 -4.89
CA GLU A 47 6.96 5.39 -6.26
C GLU A 47 6.12 6.66 -6.37
N LYS A 48 5.02 6.73 -5.61
CA LYS A 48 4.15 7.91 -5.58
C LYS A 48 4.70 9.05 -4.73
N ASN A 49 5.69 8.77 -3.88
CA ASN A 49 6.28 9.75 -2.96
C ASN A 49 7.81 9.65 -3.01
N PRO A 50 8.42 9.97 -4.16
CA PRO A 50 9.87 9.78 -4.33
C PRO A 50 10.67 10.61 -3.33
N GLY A 51 11.74 10.02 -2.83
CA GLY A 51 12.62 10.67 -1.85
C GLY A 51 12.09 10.66 -0.42
N LYS A 52 10.93 10.07 -0.19
CA LYS A 52 10.31 9.98 1.15
C LYS A 52 10.49 8.59 1.73
N ARG A 53 10.56 8.53 3.06
CA ARG A 53 10.52 7.25 3.77
C ARG A 53 9.08 6.76 3.83
N VAL A 54 8.90 5.46 3.64
CA VAL A 54 7.58 4.84 3.69
C VAL A 54 7.64 3.65 4.64
N LYS A 55 6.75 3.66 5.63
CA LYS A 55 6.70 2.63 6.66
C LYS A 55 5.27 2.18 6.90
N LEU A 56 5.06 0.87 6.93
CA LEU A 56 3.78 0.29 7.28
C LEU A 56 3.61 0.31 8.80
N ILE A 57 2.59 1.04 9.28
CA ILE A 57 2.35 1.24 10.71
C ILE A 57 1.33 0.24 11.26
N LYS A 58 0.24 0.04 10.55
CA LYS A 58 -0.85 -0.85 10.96
C LYS A 58 -1.40 -1.63 9.79
N GLY A 59 -2.04 -2.75 10.09
CA GLY A 59 -2.75 -3.53 9.08
C GLY A 59 -1.87 -4.52 8.33
N HIS A 60 -0.83 -5.05 8.97
CA HIS A 60 0.05 -6.04 8.34
C HIS A 60 -0.71 -7.27 7.82
N HIS A 61 -1.80 -7.64 8.49
CA HIS A 61 -2.64 -8.78 8.12
C HIS A 61 -4.07 -8.36 7.79
N SER A 62 -4.27 -7.09 7.46
CA SER A 62 -5.59 -6.52 7.17
C SER A 62 -5.59 -5.86 5.80
N PRO A 63 -6.73 -5.90 5.06
CA PRO A 63 -6.83 -5.14 3.80
C PRO A 63 -6.84 -3.63 4.01
N ALA A 64 -7.13 -3.17 5.22
CA ALA A 64 -7.06 -1.74 5.57
C ALA A 64 -5.74 -1.48 6.29
N LYS A 65 -4.85 -0.72 5.66
CA LYS A 65 -3.51 -0.46 6.16
C LYS A 65 -3.29 1.03 6.41
N ILE A 66 -2.38 1.32 7.33
CA ILE A 66 -1.91 2.69 7.56
C ILE A 66 -0.41 2.72 7.31
N VAL A 67 -0.01 3.67 6.48
CA VAL A 67 1.37 3.85 6.03
C VAL A 67 1.82 5.25 6.41
N GLU A 68 2.99 5.36 6.99
CA GLU A 68 3.62 6.65 7.27
C GLU A 68 4.56 7.02 6.14
N VAL A 69 4.43 8.26 5.66
CA VAL A 69 5.26 8.84 4.61
C VAL A 69 5.89 10.12 5.14
N GLY A 70 7.20 10.19 5.06
CA GLY A 70 7.84 11.41 5.56
C GLY A 70 9.27 11.32 5.95
#